data_e9b2bc0274d4b4bb88ca1f0e05d87627
#
_entry.id   e9b2bc0274d4b4bb88ca1f0e05d87627
#
_cell.length_a   1.000
_cell.length_b   1.000
_cell.length_c   1.000
_cell.angle_alpha   90.00
_cell.angle_beta   90.00
_cell.angle_gamma   90.00
#
_symmetry.space_group_name_H-M   'P 1'
#
loop_
_entity.id
_entity.type
_entity.pdbx_description
1 polymer ?
#
loop_
_entity_poly.entity_id
_entity_poly.type
_entity_poly.pdbx_seq_one_letter_code
_entity_poly.pdbx_strand_id
1 'polypeptide(L)'
;MYKRQIQIGLASPEKIREWSHGEVKKPETINYRTLKPEKDGLFCEKIFGPTKDWECHCGKYKKIRYKGVVCDRCGVEITKSSVRRERMGHIELAAPVSHIWYFKGIPSRMGLILDLSPRVLERVLYFASYIVLDPGETKLAYKQILNESEYQEACDTYGRSAFRVGMGAESIHELLAAIDLEKDSAELKAELENATGQKRAR
;
A
#
# COMPACT_ATOMS: atom_id res chain seq x y z
N MET A 1 30.19 -8.21 24.55
CA MET A 1 30.17 -7.28 23.40
C MET A 1 28.90 -7.55 22.61
N TYR A 2 27.84 -6.75 22.78
CA TYR A 2 26.58 -6.97 22.04
C TYR A 2 26.79 -6.53 20.60
N LYS A 3 26.75 -7.47 19.66
CA LYS A 3 26.77 -7.16 18.24
C LYS A 3 25.45 -6.46 17.90
N ARG A 4 25.48 -5.21 17.46
CA ARG A 4 24.30 -4.53 16.91
C ARG A 4 23.91 -5.24 15.62
N GLN A 5 22.75 -5.87 15.60
CA GLN A 5 22.19 -6.51 14.42
C GLN A 5 21.16 -5.58 13.80
N ILE A 6 21.13 -5.54 12.46
CA ILE A 6 20.10 -4.84 11.70
C ILE A 6 19.10 -5.90 11.26
N GLN A 7 17.82 -5.68 11.58
CA GLN A 7 16.72 -6.48 11.08
C GLN A 7 15.99 -5.71 10.00
N ILE A 8 15.83 -6.34 8.83
CA ILE A 8 15.03 -5.79 7.73
C ILE A 8 13.70 -6.51 7.73
N GLY A 9 12.61 -5.76 7.71
CA GLY A 9 11.26 -6.30 7.70
C GLY A 9 10.27 -5.32 7.08
N LEU A 10 9.03 -5.75 6.96
CA LEU A 10 7.92 -4.89 6.50
C LEU A 10 7.30 -4.18 7.69
N ALA A 11 6.93 -2.91 7.47
CA ALA A 11 6.12 -2.15 8.41
C ALA A 11 4.65 -2.20 7.97
N SER A 12 3.74 -2.44 8.91
CA SER A 12 2.32 -2.32 8.65
C SER A 12 1.91 -0.85 8.49
N PRO A 13 0.76 -0.55 7.85
CA PRO A 13 0.23 0.82 7.78
C PRO A 13 0.08 1.48 9.16
N GLU A 14 -0.36 0.73 10.17
CA GLU A 14 -0.50 1.20 11.55
C GLU A 14 0.85 1.59 12.13
N LYS A 15 1.88 0.79 11.88
CA LYS A 15 3.24 1.09 12.34
C LYS A 15 3.82 2.33 11.69
N ILE A 16 3.54 2.53 10.40
CA ILE A 16 3.95 3.75 9.68
C ILE A 16 3.24 4.98 10.25
N ARG A 17 1.94 4.89 10.56
CA ARG A 17 1.20 5.99 11.19
C ARG A 17 1.72 6.29 12.60
N GLU A 18 2.10 5.28 13.37
CA GLU A 18 2.73 5.44 14.69
C GLU A 18 4.05 6.24 14.60
N TRP A 19 4.87 5.98 13.59
CA TRP A 19 6.14 6.70 13.39
C TRP A 19 5.95 8.09 12.79
N SER A 20 4.83 8.34 12.15
CA SER A 20 4.57 9.58 11.41
C SER A 20 4.25 10.74 12.33
N HIS A 21 4.78 11.91 12.00
CA HIS A 21 4.45 13.18 12.66
C HIS A 21 3.29 13.92 12.00
N GLY A 22 2.72 13.37 10.93
CA GLY A 22 1.55 13.90 10.25
C GLY A 22 1.44 13.46 8.80
N GLU A 23 0.26 13.70 8.24
CA GLU A 23 -0.07 13.37 6.86
C GLU A 23 0.34 14.50 5.91
N VAL A 24 1.02 14.12 4.83
CA VAL A 24 1.31 15.02 3.70
C VAL A 24 0.14 14.97 2.73
N LYS A 25 -0.59 16.09 2.60
CA LYS A 25 -1.82 16.17 1.80
C LYS A 25 -1.63 16.84 0.45
N LYS A 26 -0.51 17.54 0.25
CA LYS A 26 -0.24 18.35 -0.94
C LYS A 26 1.10 17.99 -1.54
N PRO A 27 1.22 18.01 -2.88
CA PRO A 27 2.48 17.73 -3.57
C PRO A 27 3.47 18.89 -3.53
N GLU A 28 3.05 20.08 -3.10
CA GLU A 28 3.89 21.27 -3.05
C GLU A 28 5.05 21.09 -2.09
N THR A 29 6.20 21.62 -2.46
CA THR A 29 7.43 21.58 -1.68
C THR A 29 7.70 22.90 -0.98
N ILE A 30 8.09 23.92 -1.72
CA ILE A 30 8.38 25.28 -1.26
C ILE A 30 7.60 26.30 -2.08
N ASN A 31 7.28 27.40 -1.45
CA ASN A 31 6.74 28.56 -2.17
C ASN A 31 7.87 29.25 -2.92
N TYR A 32 7.76 29.38 -4.26
CA TYR A 32 8.80 29.97 -5.11
C TYR A 32 9.09 31.44 -4.80
N ARG A 33 8.10 32.17 -4.24
CA ARG A 33 8.25 33.61 -3.91
C ARG A 33 8.91 33.82 -2.55
N THR A 34 8.50 33.03 -1.54
CA THR A 34 8.98 33.20 -0.16
C THR A 34 10.09 32.26 0.21
N LEU A 35 10.38 31.25 -0.61
CA LEU A 35 11.33 30.15 -0.39
C LEU A 35 11.08 29.38 0.91
N LYS A 36 9.87 29.49 1.46
CA LYS A 36 9.45 28.75 2.65
C LYS A 36 8.68 27.48 2.29
N PRO A 37 8.81 26.41 3.07
CA PRO A 37 8.02 25.20 2.88
C PRO A 37 6.52 25.47 2.93
N GLU A 38 5.77 24.89 1.99
CA GLU A 38 4.32 24.97 2.01
C GLU A 38 3.72 24.11 3.12
N LYS A 39 2.64 24.60 3.70
CA LYS A 39 1.90 23.88 4.73
C LYS A 39 1.26 22.62 4.15
N ASP A 40 1.35 21.52 4.90
CA ASP A 40 0.85 20.18 4.54
C ASP A 40 1.48 19.59 3.25
N GLY A 41 2.55 20.20 2.76
CA GLY A 41 3.35 19.74 1.63
C GLY A 41 4.48 18.80 2.03
N LEU A 42 5.27 18.40 1.04
CA LEU A 42 6.38 17.44 1.21
C LEU A 42 7.52 17.96 2.11
N PHE A 43 7.62 19.26 2.34
CA PHE A 43 8.61 19.87 3.24
C PHE A 43 7.98 20.62 4.42
N CYS A 44 6.73 20.34 4.76
CA CYS A 44 5.97 21.02 5.80
C CYS A 44 6.74 21.06 7.12
N GLU A 45 6.92 22.27 7.68
CA GLU A 45 7.62 22.46 8.96
C GLU A 45 6.83 21.93 10.16
N LYS A 46 5.49 21.87 10.05
CA LYS A 46 4.64 21.29 11.11
C LYS A 46 4.84 19.78 11.24
N ILE A 47 5.05 19.09 10.11
CA ILE A 47 5.25 17.62 10.09
C ILE A 47 6.71 17.28 10.40
N PHE A 48 7.63 17.87 9.66
CA PHE A 48 9.05 17.49 9.70
C PHE A 48 9.92 18.32 10.63
N GLY A 49 9.41 19.44 11.11
CA GLY A 49 10.14 20.36 11.97
C GLY A 49 10.62 21.62 11.25
N PRO A 50 11.19 22.58 12.00
CA PRO A 50 11.59 23.88 11.48
C PRO A 50 12.78 23.78 10.52
N THR A 51 12.87 24.70 9.56
CA THR A 51 14.02 24.82 8.64
C THR A 51 15.20 25.52 9.28
N LYS A 52 14.96 26.38 10.26
CA LYS A 52 16.00 27.07 11.04
C LYS A 52 15.92 26.68 12.50
N ASP A 53 17.07 26.55 13.14
CA ASP A 53 17.15 26.20 14.55
C ASP A 53 16.37 27.20 15.41
N TRP A 54 15.48 26.66 16.24
CA TRP A 54 14.73 27.42 17.25
C TRP A 54 13.81 28.51 16.69
N GLU A 55 13.43 28.43 15.42
CA GLU A 55 12.53 29.38 14.76
C GLU A 55 11.29 28.66 14.19
N CYS A 56 10.10 29.17 14.51
CA CYS A 56 8.89 28.65 13.90
C CYS A 56 8.62 29.28 12.51
N HIS A 57 7.77 28.65 11.71
CA HIS A 57 7.47 29.08 10.35
C HIS A 57 6.98 30.54 10.26
N CYS A 58 6.10 30.96 11.16
CA CYS A 58 5.55 32.33 11.17
C CYS A 58 6.48 33.38 11.80
N GLY A 59 7.62 32.96 12.40
CA GLY A 59 8.57 33.87 13.01
C GLY A 59 8.17 34.43 14.38
N LYS A 60 7.07 33.97 14.99
CA LYS A 60 6.64 34.40 16.33
C LYS A 60 7.66 34.03 17.40
N TYR A 61 8.22 32.82 17.32
CA TYR A 61 9.25 32.31 18.22
C TYR A 61 10.56 32.12 17.46
N LYS A 62 11.66 32.66 18.00
CA LYS A 62 13.01 32.67 17.35
C LYS A 62 14.15 32.40 18.30
N LYS A 63 13.89 31.93 19.51
CA LYS A 63 14.93 31.76 20.52
C LYS A 63 14.88 30.39 21.19
N ILE A 64 16.06 29.88 21.58
CA ILE A 64 16.25 28.59 22.25
C ILE A 64 15.42 28.45 23.54
N ARG A 65 15.12 29.56 24.22
CA ARG A 65 14.32 29.54 25.47
C ARG A 65 12.91 28.94 25.27
N TYR A 66 12.43 28.89 24.04
CA TYR A 66 11.11 28.32 23.69
C TYR A 66 11.23 26.87 23.23
N LYS A 67 12.35 26.19 23.47
CA LYS A 67 12.56 24.79 23.12
C LYS A 67 11.38 23.91 23.55
N GLY A 68 10.85 23.09 22.62
CA GLY A 68 9.75 22.16 22.86
C GLY A 68 8.34 22.80 22.82
N VAL A 69 8.24 24.13 22.72
CA VAL A 69 6.96 24.80 22.57
C VAL A 69 6.43 24.63 21.16
N VAL A 70 5.16 24.24 21.03
CA VAL A 70 4.46 24.23 19.73
C VAL A 70 3.84 25.59 19.52
N CYS A 71 4.15 26.22 18.38
CA CYS A 71 3.63 27.52 18.06
C CYS A 71 2.11 27.48 17.86
N ASP A 72 1.36 28.25 18.64
CA ASP A 72 -0.08 28.38 18.58
C ASP A 72 -0.60 28.91 17.23
N ARG A 73 0.22 29.70 16.51
CA ARG A 73 -0.15 30.30 15.22
C ARG A 73 0.10 29.39 14.01
N CYS A 74 1.27 28.72 13.95
CA CYS A 74 1.66 27.92 12.78
C CYS A 74 1.79 26.42 13.07
N GLY A 75 1.69 25.99 14.33
CA GLY A 75 1.76 24.60 14.74
C GLY A 75 3.14 23.96 14.65
N VAL A 76 4.19 24.74 14.39
CA VAL A 76 5.57 24.24 14.30
C VAL A 76 6.19 24.16 15.69
N GLU A 77 6.78 23.04 16.02
CA GLU A 77 7.55 22.85 17.27
C GLU A 77 8.88 23.56 17.18
N ILE A 78 9.26 24.27 18.26
CA ILE A 78 10.52 24.99 18.36
C ILE A 78 11.62 24.01 18.77
N THR A 79 12.38 23.51 17.79
CA THR A 79 13.45 22.55 17.95
C THR A 79 14.59 22.81 16.97
N LYS A 80 15.61 21.97 16.98
CA LYS A 80 16.70 22.07 15.99
C LYS A 80 16.21 21.62 14.62
N SER A 81 16.73 22.23 13.58
CA SER A 81 16.45 21.85 12.18
C SER A 81 16.91 20.44 11.81
N SER A 82 17.87 19.88 12.57
CA SER A 82 18.37 18.51 12.39
C SER A 82 17.26 17.43 12.51
N VAL A 83 16.18 17.71 13.27
CA VAL A 83 15.04 16.78 13.41
C VAL A 83 14.35 16.48 12.08
N ARG A 84 14.49 17.35 11.08
CA ARG A 84 13.96 17.14 9.73
C ARG A 84 14.57 15.91 9.02
N ARG A 85 15.75 15.46 9.45
CA ARG A 85 16.41 14.25 8.95
C ARG A 85 15.93 12.97 9.64
N GLU A 86 15.23 13.10 10.76
CA GLU A 86 14.82 11.99 11.62
C GLU A 86 13.31 11.77 11.56
N ARG A 87 12.52 12.84 11.44
CA ARG A 87 11.06 12.77 11.44
C ARG A 87 10.52 12.23 10.14
N MET A 88 9.57 11.30 10.27
CA MET A 88 8.81 10.72 9.17
C MET A 88 7.42 11.36 9.10
N GLY A 89 6.92 11.54 7.91
CA GLY A 89 5.52 11.77 7.60
C GLY A 89 4.97 10.60 6.80
N HIS A 90 3.68 10.60 6.54
CA HIS A 90 3.04 9.59 5.70
C HIS A 90 2.12 10.23 4.67
N ILE A 91 1.81 9.47 3.64
CA ILE A 91 0.82 9.81 2.60
C ILE A 91 -0.22 8.71 2.61
N GLU A 92 -1.48 9.08 2.80
CA GLU A 92 -2.59 8.15 2.63
C GLU A 92 -2.85 7.93 1.15
N LEU A 93 -2.87 6.66 0.75
CA LEU A 93 -3.15 6.29 -0.64
C LEU A 93 -4.66 6.25 -0.88
N ALA A 94 -5.08 6.65 -2.09
CA ALA A 94 -6.49 6.60 -2.51
C ALA A 94 -7.03 5.17 -2.66
N ALA A 95 -6.14 4.20 -2.95
CA ALA A 95 -6.45 2.78 -3.07
C ALA A 95 -5.31 1.94 -2.50
N PRO A 96 -5.58 0.71 -2.01
CA PRO A 96 -4.55 -0.21 -1.58
C PRO A 96 -3.57 -0.54 -2.71
N VAL A 97 -2.31 -0.78 -2.35
CA VAL A 97 -1.24 -1.15 -3.29
C VAL A 97 -0.58 -2.43 -2.80
N SER A 98 -0.35 -3.37 -3.73
CA SER A 98 0.36 -4.62 -3.42
C SER A 98 1.86 -4.38 -3.26
N HIS A 99 2.45 -5.03 -2.26
CA HIS A 99 3.89 -4.95 -2.03
C HIS A 99 4.65 -5.72 -3.11
N ILE A 100 5.64 -5.05 -3.71
CA ILE A 100 6.41 -5.57 -4.84
C ILE A 100 7.15 -6.89 -4.55
N TRP A 101 7.57 -7.13 -3.31
CA TRP A 101 8.27 -8.37 -2.92
C TRP A 101 7.42 -9.62 -3.11
N TYR A 102 6.11 -9.51 -2.94
CA TYR A 102 5.18 -10.65 -3.12
C TYR A 102 4.69 -10.79 -4.56
N PHE A 103 4.70 -9.68 -5.31
CA PHE A 103 4.23 -9.63 -6.69
C PHE A 103 5.32 -9.93 -7.70
N LYS A 104 6.45 -9.17 -7.69
CA LYS A 104 7.53 -9.28 -8.70
C LYS A 104 8.67 -10.21 -8.33
N GLY A 105 8.57 -10.97 -7.25
CA GLY A 105 9.53 -12.03 -6.95
C GLY A 105 9.53 -13.14 -8.04
N ILE A 106 10.65 -13.84 -8.19
CA ILE A 106 10.75 -15.01 -9.06
C ILE A 106 11.07 -16.20 -8.17
N PRO A 107 10.11 -17.15 -7.97
CA PRO A 107 8.71 -17.11 -8.43
C PRO A 107 7.84 -16.11 -7.66
N SER A 108 6.76 -15.61 -8.29
CA SER A 108 5.79 -14.73 -7.61
C SER A 108 5.05 -15.49 -6.52
N ARG A 109 5.19 -15.04 -5.27
CA ARG A 109 4.51 -15.68 -4.12
C ARG A 109 3.00 -15.60 -4.24
N MET A 110 2.47 -14.43 -4.60
CA MET A 110 1.03 -14.24 -4.83
C MET A 110 0.53 -15.10 -5.99
N GLY A 111 1.30 -15.17 -7.08
CA GLY A 111 0.96 -15.99 -8.23
C GLY A 111 0.87 -17.48 -7.91
N LEU A 112 1.79 -18.00 -7.11
CA LEU A 112 1.77 -19.40 -6.68
C LEU A 112 0.56 -19.73 -5.79
N ILE A 113 0.30 -18.89 -4.79
CA ILE A 113 -0.80 -19.14 -3.83
C ILE A 113 -2.17 -19.04 -4.51
N LEU A 114 -2.34 -18.08 -5.43
CA LEU A 114 -3.60 -17.87 -6.14
C LEU A 114 -3.75 -18.72 -7.39
N ASP A 115 -2.70 -19.45 -7.80
CA ASP A 115 -2.58 -20.15 -9.10
C ASP A 115 -2.85 -19.19 -10.29
N LEU A 116 -2.29 -17.98 -10.21
CA LEU A 116 -2.39 -16.96 -11.24
C LEU A 116 -1.02 -16.68 -11.85
N SER A 117 -0.97 -16.56 -13.18
CA SER A 117 0.28 -16.19 -13.83
C SER A 117 0.69 -14.75 -13.50
N PRO A 118 1.99 -14.41 -13.47
CA PRO A 118 2.44 -13.04 -13.19
C PRO A 118 1.85 -11.99 -14.14
N ARG A 119 1.61 -12.35 -15.40
CA ARG A 119 0.98 -11.45 -16.39
C ARG A 119 -0.49 -11.15 -16.05
N VAL A 120 -1.21 -12.14 -15.56
CA VAL A 120 -2.60 -11.98 -15.11
C VAL A 120 -2.66 -11.10 -13.88
N LEU A 121 -1.82 -11.37 -12.88
CA LEU A 121 -1.70 -10.53 -11.69
C LEU A 121 -1.39 -9.07 -12.04
N GLU A 122 -0.45 -8.85 -12.95
CA GLU A 122 -0.09 -7.51 -13.40
C GLU A 122 -1.29 -6.77 -14.01
N ARG A 123 -2.05 -7.43 -14.89
CA ARG A 123 -3.24 -6.82 -15.49
C ARG A 123 -4.30 -6.43 -14.46
N VAL A 124 -4.53 -7.25 -13.46
CA VAL A 124 -5.49 -6.97 -12.40
C VAL A 124 -4.99 -5.85 -11.48
N LEU A 125 -3.74 -5.94 -11.01
CA LEU A 125 -3.15 -4.98 -10.07
C LEU A 125 -3.03 -3.57 -10.68
N TYR A 126 -2.78 -3.46 -11.99
CA TYR A 126 -2.68 -2.18 -12.70
C TYR A 126 -3.99 -1.73 -13.36
N PHE A 127 -5.13 -2.27 -12.92
CA PHE A 127 -6.46 -1.87 -13.38
C PHE A 127 -6.70 -2.03 -14.89
N ALA A 128 -6.02 -2.98 -15.54
CA ALA A 128 -6.17 -3.29 -16.95
C ALA A 128 -7.21 -4.40 -17.24
N SER A 129 -7.62 -5.14 -16.22
CA SER A 129 -8.62 -6.22 -16.35
C SER A 129 -9.33 -6.47 -15.04
N TYR A 130 -10.57 -6.97 -15.15
CA TYR A 130 -11.35 -7.45 -14.02
C TYR A 130 -10.99 -8.89 -13.68
N ILE A 131 -11.16 -9.26 -12.43
CA ILE A 131 -11.11 -10.65 -11.96
C ILE A 131 -12.44 -11.00 -11.29
N VAL A 132 -12.98 -12.17 -11.62
CA VAL A 132 -14.22 -12.66 -11.02
C VAL A 132 -13.94 -13.14 -9.60
N LEU A 133 -14.55 -12.47 -8.62
CA LEU A 133 -14.47 -12.79 -7.20
C LEU A 133 -15.57 -13.77 -6.77
N ASP A 134 -16.74 -13.62 -7.35
CA ASP A 134 -17.89 -14.51 -7.13
C ASP A 134 -18.65 -14.65 -8.45
N PRO A 135 -18.70 -15.84 -9.04
CA PRO A 135 -19.43 -16.07 -10.28
C PRO A 135 -20.95 -16.11 -10.10
N GLY A 136 -21.48 -16.25 -8.86
CA GLY A 136 -22.89 -16.43 -8.62
C GLY A 136 -23.49 -17.57 -9.42
N GLU A 137 -24.71 -17.38 -9.97
CA GLU A 137 -25.41 -18.35 -10.83
C GLU A 137 -25.08 -18.18 -12.33
N THR A 138 -23.97 -17.51 -12.67
CA THR A 138 -23.57 -17.28 -14.06
C THR A 138 -22.66 -18.40 -14.59
N LYS A 139 -22.37 -18.38 -15.90
CA LYS A 139 -21.41 -19.30 -16.53
C LYS A 139 -19.96 -18.86 -16.39
N LEU A 140 -19.69 -17.78 -15.64
CA LEU A 140 -18.33 -17.31 -15.39
C LEU A 140 -17.60 -18.26 -14.45
N ALA A 141 -16.29 -18.39 -14.63
CA ALA A 141 -15.46 -19.17 -13.72
C ALA A 141 -14.90 -18.27 -12.59
N TYR A 142 -14.74 -18.84 -11.41
CA TYR A 142 -14.02 -18.19 -10.31
C TYR A 142 -12.58 -17.85 -10.73
N LYS A 143 -12.10 -16.66 -10.41
CA LYS A 143 -10.80 -16.10 -10.85
C LYS A 143 -10.68 -15.88 -12.37
N GLN A 144 -11.76 -15.96 -13.14
CA GLN A 144 -11.73 -15.64 -14.56
C GLN A 144 -11.36 -14.17 -14.77
N ILE A 145 -10.53 -13.92 -15.80
CA ILE A 145 -10.14 -12.56 -16.16
C ILE A 145 -11.03 -12.07 -17.27
N LEU A 146 -11.59 -10.89 -17.10
CA LEU A 146 -12.43 -10.22 -18.06
C LEU A 146 -11.77 -8.90 -18.48
N ASN A 147 -11.78 -8.61 -19.78
CA ASN A 147 -11.52 -7.27 -20.26
C ASN A 147 -12.78 -6.40 -20.16
N GLU A 148 -12.69 -5.12 -20.50
CA GLU A 148 -13.83 -4.20 -20.40
C GLU A 148 -15.02 -4.64 -21.26
N SER A 149 -14.77 -5.11 -22.48
CA SER A 149 -15.83 -5.56 -23.40
C SER A 149 -16.51 -6.84 -22.88
N GLU A 150 -15.73 -7.81 -22.41
CA GLU A 150 -16.25 -9.07 -21.82
C GLU A 150 -17.04 -8.80 -20.54
N TYR A 151 -16.61 -7.82 -19.75
CA TYR A 151 -17.33 -7.39 -18.55
C TYR A 151 -18.69 -6.77 -18.90
N GLN A 152 -18.74 -5.88 -19.90
CA GLN A 152 -20.01 -5.28 -20.36
C GLN A 152 -20.95 -6.33 -20.93
N GLU A 153 -20.45 -7.24 -21.75
CA GLU A 153 -21.24 -8.36 -22.29
C GLU A 153 -21.82 -9.27 -21.18
N ALA A 154 -21.02 -9.55 -20.15
CA ALA A 154 -21.48 -10.29 -18.98
C ALA A 154 -22.56 -9.53 -18.20
N CYS A 155 -22.41 -8.21 -18.04
CA CYS A 155 -23.41 -7.35 -17.42
C CYS A 155 -24.72 -7.32 -18.19
N ASP A 156 -24.66 -7.26 -19.51
CA ASP A 156 -25.85 -7.26 -20.40
C ASP A 156 -26.57 -8.63 -20.41
N THR A 157 -25.79 -9.71 -20.30
CA THR A 157 -26.33 -11.08 -20.34
C THR A 157 -26.91 -11.51 -19.00
N TYR A 158 -26.24 -11.27 -17.89
CA TYR A 158 -26.59 -11.81 -16.58
C TYR A 158 -27.13 -10.75 -15.60
N GLY A 159 -26.89 -9.47 -15.88
CA GLY A 159 -27.15 -8.37 -14.94
C GLY A 159 -25.98 -8.13 -13.98
N ARG A 160 -25.79 -6.86 -13.60
CA ARG A 160 -24.66 -6.43 -12.74
C ARG A 160 -24.65 -7.03 -11.33
N SER A 161 -25.80 -7.45 -10.83
CA SER A 161 -25.93 -8.03 -9.49
C SER A 161 -25.79 -9.56 -9.46
N ALA A 162 -25.72 -10.22 -10.60
CA ALA A 162 -25.69 -11.68 -10.70
C ALA A 162 -24.29 -12.27 -10.37
N PHE A 163 -23.24 -11.46 -10.44
CA PHE A 163 -21.86 -11.86 -10.19
C PHE A 163 -21.06 -10.71 -9.61
N ARG A 164 -19.91 -11.00 -9.04
CA ARG A 164 -19.04 -9.98 -8.44
C ARG A 164 -17.64 -10.05 -9.06
N VAL A 165 -17.17 -8.90 -9.51
CA VAL A 165 -15.82 -8.73 -10.07
C VAL A 165 -15.12 -7.59 -9.34
N GLY A 166 -13.80 -7.56 -9.46
CA GLY A 166 -13.02 -6.47 -8.92
C GLY A 166 -11.74 -6.22 -9.70
N MET A 167 -11.05 -5.15 -9.38
CA MET A 167 -9.77 -4.75 -9.94
C MET A 167 -8.82 -4.29 -8.83
N GLY A 168 -7.53 -4.25 -9.14
CA GLY A 168 -6.52 -3.71 -8.24
C GLY A 168 -6.15 -4.63 -7.08
N ALA A 169 -5.38 -4.06 -6.16
CA ALA A 169 -4.85 -4.80 -5.01
C ALA A 169 -5.92 -5.25 -4.02
N GLU A 170 -7.04 -4.53 -3.92
CA GLU A 170 -8.15 -4.89 -3.05
C GLU A 170 -8.77 -6.24 -3.42
N SER A 171 -8.99 -6.47 -4.72
CA SER A 171 -9.50 -7.75 -5.21
C SER A 171 -8.54 -8.91 -4.93
N ILE A 172 -7.25 -8.69 -5.10
CA ILE A 172 -6.23 -9.69 -4.78
C ILE A 172 -6.17 -9.95 -3.28
N HIS A 173 -6.31 -8.92 -2.45
CA HIS A 173 -6.39 -9.07 -1.00
C HIS A 173 -7.60 -9.91 -0.58
N GLU A 174 -8.76 -9.68 -1.19
CA GLU A 174 -9.97 -10.47 -0.92
C GLU A 174 -9.79 -11.94 -1.28
N LEU A 175 -9.21 -12.22 -2.46
CA LEU A 175 -8.90 -13.60 -2.88
C LEU A 175 -7.92 -14.30 -1.92
N LEU A 176 -6.91 -13.60 -1.42
CA LEU A 176 -5.98 -14.13 -0.44
C LEU A 176 -6.63 -14.35 0.93
N ALA A 177 -7.50 -13.44 1.36
CA ALA A 177 -8.23 -13.56 2.62
C ALA A 177 -9.27 -14.71 2.64
N ALA A 178 -9.76 -15.10 1.47
CA ALA A 178 -10.71 -16.21 1.30
C ALA A 178 -10.04 -17.61 1.37
N ILE A 179 -8.72 -17.69 1.39
CA ILE A 179 -7.99 -18.97 1.43
C ILE A 179 -8.06 -19.57 2.83
N ASP A 180 -8.52 -20.81 2.91
CA ASP A 180 -8.42 -21.65 4.10
C ASP A 180 -7.15 -22.51 4.01
N LEU A 181 -6.13 -22.13 4.77
CA LEU A 181 -4.81 -22.77 4.69
C LEU A 181 -4.83 -24.25 5.11
N GLU A 182 -5.68 -24.64 6.05
CA GLU A 182 -5.74 -26.02 6.52
C GLU A 182 -6.41 -26.92 5.48
N LYS A 183 -7.55 -26.47 4.96
CA LYS A 183 -8.31 -27.17 3.92
C LYS A 183 -7.51 -27.29 2.63
N ASP A 184 -7.00 -26.18 2.11
CA ASP A 184 -6.26 -26.15 0.85
C ASP A 184 -4.96 -26.96 0.93
N SER A 185 -4.27 -26.92 2.10
CA SER A 185 -3.08 -27.77 2.33
C SER A 185 -3.40 -29.24 2.34
N ALA A 186 -4.55 -29.65 2.89
CA ALA A 186 -4.98 -31.04 2.88
C ALA A 186 -5.35 -31.52 1.47
N GLU A 187 -6.09 -30.71 0.71
CA GLU A 187 -6.46 -30.99 -0.67
C GLU A 187 -5.21 -31.12 -1.58
N LEU A 188 -4.29 -30.15 -1.50
CA LEU A 188 -3.03 -30.18 -2.26
C LEU A 188 -2.13 -31.37 -1.92
N LYS A 189 -2.10 -31.81 -0.64
CA LYS A 189 -1.36 -33.03 -0.27
C LYS A 189 -1.97 -34.28 -0.88
N ALA A 190 -3.31 -34.41 -0.88
CA ALA A 190 -3.99 -35.51 -1.52
C ALA A 190 -3.79 -35.54 -3.05
N GLU A 191 -3.81 -34.37 -3.69
CA GLU A 191 -3.47 -34.26 -5.11
C GLU A 191 -2.03 -34.65 -5.40
N LEU A 192 -1.09 -34.25 -4.52
CA LEU A 192 0.35 -34.54 -4.69
C LEU A 192 0.62 -36.04 -4.66
N GLU A 193 -0.09 -36.83 -3.87
CA GLU A 193 0.03 -38.31 -3.82
C GLU A 193 -0.33 -38.94 -5.16
N ASN A 194 -1.28 -38.36 -5.89
CA ASN A 194 -1.76 -38.83 -7.18
C ASN A 194 -1.03 -38.20 -8.38
N ALA A 195 -0.21 -37.18 -8.15
CA ALA A 195 0.46 -36.44 -9.21
C ALA A 195 1.77 -37.09 -9.63
N THR A 196 2.03 -37.14 -10.93
CA THR A 196 3.27 -37.67 -11.54
C THR A 196 3.94 -36.60 -12.41
N GLY A 197 5.27 -36.71 -12.57
CA GLY A 197 6.05 -35.87 -13.48
C GLY A 197 6.03 -34.37 -13.13
N GLN A 198 5.84 -33.53 -14.14
CA GLN A 198 5.87 -32.07 -13.98
C GLN A 198 4.79 -31.51 -13.06
N LYS A 199 3.64 -32.19 -12.95
CA LYS A 199 2.57 -31.79 -12.03
C LYS A 199 2.99 -31.87 -10.57
N ARG A 200 3.84 -32.86 -10.23
CA ARG A 200 4.38 -33.06 -8.88
C ARG A 200 5.47 -32.03 -8.51
N ALA A 201 6.17 -31.49 -9.51
CA ALA A 201 7.25 -30.53 -9.31
C ALA A 201 6.77 -29.07 -9.23
N ARG A 202 5.53 -28.80 -9.58
CA ARG A 202 4.89 -27.49 -9.56
C ARG A 202 4.12 -27.26 -8.25
#